data_5aee13745473e10d5ab74cd974487716
#
_entry.id   5aee13745473e10d5ab74cd974487716
#
_cell.length_a   1.000
_cell.length_b   1.000
_cell.length_c   1.000
_cell.angle_alpha   90.00
_cell.angle_beta   90.00
_cell.angle_gamma   90.00
#
_symmetry.space_group_name_H-M   'P 1'
#
loop_
_entity.id
_entity.type
_entity.pdbx_description
1 polymer ?
#
loop_
_entity_poly.entity_id
_entity_poly.type
_entity_poly.pdbx_seq_one_letter_code
_entity_poly.pdbx_strand_id
1 'polypeptide(L)'
;MSRIVKSLKWGASALRVARLCIAYRGRLKISPGKPLYMGRGARVILGADATLSVGSGVYLSPGCVVQVNDGACLMLEDGVYMNENCRVTVVESTRIGSDTIFGPNVQVYDHDHQFDRGGVRSELLHAPVSIGQHCWLCANAVVTRGCTIADCSLISANSVVTHDLPVEGALYCGSPARLIKKYKNREK
;
A
#
# COMPACT_ATOMS: atom_id res chain seq x y z
N MET A 1 23.13 14.64 -0.50
CA MET A 1 23.29 13.63 -1.55
C MET A 1 23.54 14.31 -2.89
N SER A 2 24.66 13.99 -3.57
CA SER A 2 25.05 14.68 -4.81
C SER A 2 24.04 14.49 -5.94
N ARG A 3 23.98 15.44 -6.91
CA ARG A 3 23.12 15.35 -8.11
C ARG A 3 23.37 14.05 -8.89
N ILE A 4 24.62 13.60 -8.96
CA ILE A 4 25.02 12.35 -9.65
C ILE A 4 24.37 11.12 -9.00
N VAL A 5 24.39 11.02 -7.66
CA VAL A 5 23.80 9.90 -6.94
C VAL A 5 22.28 9.86 -7.10
N LYS A 6 21.62 11.04 -7.14
CA LYS A 6 20.18 11.11 -7.45
C LYS A 6 19.89 10.62 -8.87
N SER A 7 20.65 11.09 -9.87
CA SER A 7 20.48 10.68 -11.27
C SER A 7 20.65 9.17 -11.46
N LEU A 8 21.68 8.57 -10.85
CA LEU A 8 21.91 7.12 -10.92
C LEU A 8 20.77 6.31 -10.28
N LYS A 9 20.23 6.75 -9.15
CA LYS A 9 19.08 6.08 -8.50
C LYS A 9 17.85 6.10 -9.39
N TRP A 10 17.55 7.22 -10.04
CA TRP A 10 16.42 7.35 -10.95
C TRP A 10 16.61 6.52 -12.24
N GLY A 11 17.82 6.49 -12.81
CA GLY A 11 18.13 5.63 -13.96
C GLY A 11 17.94 4.15 -13.67
N ALA A 12 18.42 3.68 -12.52
CA ALA A 12 18.21 2.30 -12.08
C ALA A 12 16.74 1.98 -11.79
N SER A 13 15.98 2.95 -11.29
CA SER A 13 14.52 2.84 -11.11
C SER A 13 13.82 2.69 -12.47
N ALA A 14 14.12 3.58 -13.41
CA ALA A 14 13.53 3.55 -14.74
C ALA A 14 13.72 2.20 -15.45
N LEU A 15 14.91 1.59 -15.32
CA LEU A 15 15.19 0.27 -15.88
C LEU A 15 14.32 -0.83 -15.21
N ARG A 16 14.11 -0.78 -13.89
CA ARG A 16 13.21 -1.73 -13.19
C ARG A 16 11.79 -1.58 -13.67
N VAL A 17 11.29 -0.35 -13.77
CA VAL A 17 9.92 -0.05 -14.25
C VAL A 17 9.74 -0.52 -15.70
N ALA A 18 10.70 -0.25 -16.57
CA ALA A 18 10.63 -0.71 -17.97
C ALA A 18 10.53 -2.25 -18.05
N ARG A 19 11.33 -2.98 -17.26
CA ARG A 19 11.23 -4.45 -17.18
C ARG A 19 9.85 -4.92 -16.71
N LEU A 20 9.24 -4.26 -15.74
CA LEU A 20 7.89 -4.59 -15.28
C LEU A 20 6.85 -4.33 -16.36
N CYS A 21 6.94 -3.21 -17.07
CA CYS A 21 6.03 -2.90 -18.17
C CYS A 21 6.08 -3.95 -19.29
N ILE A 22 7.26 -4.51 -19.56
CA ILE A 22 7.43 -5.60 -20.53
C ILE A 22 6.84 -6.90 -19.98
N ALA A 23 7.19 -7.27 -18.74
CA ALA A 23 6.78 -8.53 -18.11
C ALA A 23 5.26 -8.61 -17.87
N TYR A 24 4.64 -7.49 -17.53
CA TYR A 24 3.23 -7.41 -17.17
C TYR A 24 2.39 -6.59 -18.15
N ARG A 25 2.76 -6.63 -19.43
CA ARG A 25 2.08 -5.87 -20.50
C ARG A 25 0.56 -6.11 -20.48
N GLY A 26 -0.21 -5.00 -20.46
CA GLY A 26 -1.68 -5.01 -20.38
C GLY A 26 -2.25 -5.19 -18.97
N ARG A 27 -1.48 -5.70 -18.01
CA ARG A 27 -1.89 -5.91 -16.62
C ARG A 27 -1.34 -4.89 -15.63
N LEU A 28 -0.21 -4.28 -15.96
CA LEU A 28 0.33 -3.11 -15.27
C LEU A 28 -0.02 -1.85 -16.06
N LYS A 29 -0.79 -0.94 -15.43
CA LYS A 29 -1.16 0.36 -15.97
C LYS A 29 -0.51 1.45 -15.12
N ILE A 30 0.28 2.32 -15.75
CA ILE A 30 0.93 3.45 -15.07
C ILE A 30 0.36 4.74 -15.67
N SER A 31 -0.20 5.60 -14.83
CA SER A 31 -0.74 6.90 -15.25
C SER A 31 0.36 7.83 -15.75
N PRO A 32 0.07 8.69 -16.74
CA PRO A 32 0.99 9.71 -17.19
C PRO A 32 1.29 10.72 -16.06
N GLY A 33 2.43 11.40 -16.15
CA GLY A 33 2.85 12.43 -15.19
C GLY A 33 4.21 12.14 -14.56
N LYS A 34 4.33 12.28 -13.23
CA LYS A 34 5.58 11.95 -12.54
C LYS A 34 5.83 10.45 -12.58
N PRO A 35 7.07 10.01 -12.88
CA PRO A 35 7.38 8.60 -13.03
C PRO A 35 7.22 7.82 -11.71
N LEU A 36 6.84 6.55 -11.81
CA LEU A 36 6.93 5.59 -10.71
C LEU A 36 8.41 5.44 -10.31
N TYR A 37 8.69 5.58 -9.02
CA TYR A 37 10.00 5.28 -8.47
C TYR A 37 10.01 3.90 -7.79
N MET A 38 11.03 3.11 -8.11
CA MET A 38 11.28 1.82 -7.46
C MET A 38 12.70 1.78 -6.88
N GLY A 39 12.81 1.74 -5.56
CA GLY A 39 14.06 1.63 -4.82
C GLY A 39 14.79 0.29 -5.07
N ARG A 40 16.02 0.20 -4.55
CA ARG A 40 16.79 -1.06 -4.62
C ARG A 40 16.05 -2.17 -3.86
N GLY A 41 15.89 -3.35 -4.48
CA GLY A 41 15.18 -4.48 -3.87
C GLY A 41 13.67 -4.33 -3.81
N ALA A 42 13.10 -3.21 -4.28
CA ALA A 42 11.65 -3.10 -4.44
C ALA A 42 11.18 -4.07 -5.53
N ARG A 43 10.07 -4.77 -5.27
CA ARG A 43 9.50 -5.80 -6.15
C ARG A 43 8.02 -5.58 -6.37
N VAL A 44 7.59 -5.78 -7.60
CA VAL A 44 6.18 -5.90 -8.00
C VAL A 44 6.01 -7.30 -8.58
N ILE A 45 5.06 -8.04 -8.08
CA ILE A 45 4.76 -9.43 -8.47
C ILE A 45 3.28 -9.48 -8.80
N LEU A 46 2.95 -9.85 -10.04
CA LEU A 46 1.57 -10.04 -10.48
C LEU A 46 1.37 -11.51 -10.86
N GLY A 47 0.38 -12.14 -10.26
CA GLY A 47 -0.09 -13.47 -10.59
C GLY A 47 -0.81 -13.51 -11.95
N ALA A 48 -1.38 -14.65 -12.31
CA ALA A 48 -2.17 -14.80 -13.51
C ALA A 48 -3.42 -13.87 -13.43
N ASP A 49 -3.73 -13.18 -14.53
CA ASP A 49 -4.87 -12.25 -14.64
C ASP A 49 -4.95 -11.13 -13.58
N ALA A 50 -3.92 -11.03 -12.72
CA ALA A 50 -3.80 -9.95 -11.75
C ALA A 50 -3.59 -8.61 -12.44
N THR A 51 -4.18 -7.55 -11.89
CA THR A 51 -4.05 -6.19 -12.43
C THR A 51 -3.51 -5.22 -11.39
N LEU A 52 -2.61 -4.33 -11.81
CA LEU A 52 -2.07 -3.24 -11.00
C LEU A 52 -2.22 -1.91 -11.74
N SER A 53 -2.95 -0.99 -11.13
CA SER A 53 -3.01 0.41 -11.57
C SER A 53 -2.15 1.28 -10.66
N VAL A 54 -1.27 2.07 -11.24
CA VAL A 54 -0.33 2.94 -10.54
C VAL A 54 -0.52 4.38 -11.00
N GLY A 55 -0.83 5.24 -10.06
CA GLY A 55 -0.97 6.68 -10.28
C GLY A 55 0.35 7.40 -10.54
N SER A 56 0.25 8.68 -10.86
CA SER A 56 1.39 9.57 -11.08
C SER A 56 2.18 9.78 -9.81
N GLY A 57 3.50 9.65 -9.86
CA GLY A 57 4.39 9.99 -8.75
C GLY A 57 4.40 8.98 -7.60
N VAL A 58 3.89 7.79 -7.78
CA VAL A 58 3.99 6.71 -6.78
C VAL A 58 5.46 6.40 -6.50
N TYR A 59 5.79 6.23 -5.22
CA TYR A 59 7.15 6.01 -4.75
C TYR A 59 7.25 4.76 -3.88
N LEU A 60 7.97 3.76 -4.36
CA LEU A 60 8.29 2.55 -3.61
C LEU A 60 9.75 2.60 -3.15
N SER A 61 9.96 2.81 -1.84
CA SER A 61 11.30 2.84 -1.23
C SER A 61 12.01 1.47 -1.31
N PRO A 62 13.30 1.39 -0.94
CA PRO A 62 14.02 0.13 -0.93
C PRO A 62 13.31 -0.97 -0.14
N GLY A 63 13.33 -2.19 -0.65
CA GLY A 63 12.77 -3.36 0.02
C GLY A 63 11.25 -3.49 -0.01
N CYS A 64 10.51 -2.53 -0.58
CA CYS A 64 9.06 -2.65 -0.73
C CYS A 64 8.66 -3.86 -1.58
N VAL A 65 7.58 -4.53 -1.18
CA VAL A 65 6.99 -5.63 -1.94
C VAL A 65 5.51 -5.34 -2.20
N VAL A 66 5.15 -5.28 -3.47
CA VAL A 66 3.77 -5.22 -3.95
C VAL A 66 3.49 -6.53 -4.65
N GLN A 67 2.62 -7.35 -4.08
CA GLN A 67 2.22 -8.63 -4.62
C GLN A 67 0.71 -8.66 -4.84
N VAL A 68 0.29 -8.95 -6.06
CA VAL A 68 -1.11 -9.10 -6.45
C VAL A 68 -1.26 -10.51 -6.98
N ASN A 69 -2.00 -11.35 -6.26
CA ASN A 69 -2.17 -12.75 -6.60
C ASN A 69 -3.16 -12.92 -7.77
N ASP A 70 -3.35 -14.17 -8.22
CA ASP A 70 -4.13 -14.51 -9.39
C ASP A 70 -5.53 -13.90 -9.35
N GLY A 71 -5.94 -13.24 -10.42
CA GLY A 71 -7.25 -12.60 -10.57
C GLY A 71 -7.49 -11.35 -9.73
N ALA A 72 -6.59 -11.02 -8.80
CA ALA A 72 -6.74 -9.89 -7.88
C ALA A 72 -6.45 -8.54 -8.54
N CYS A 73 -6.90 -7.46 -7.91
CA CYS A 73 -6.63 -6.11 -8.39
C CYS A 73 -6.11 -5.17 -7.28
N LEU A 74 -5.10 -4.36 -7.62
CA LEU A 74 -4.56 -3.33 -6.76
C LEU A 74 -4.58 -1.97 -7.48
N MET A 75 -5.02 -0.95 -6.76
CA MET A 75 -4.91 0.44 -7.19
C MET A 75 -4.07 1.23 -6.20
N LEU A 76 -2.97 1.78 -6.67
CA LEU A 76 -2.17 2.80 -5.99
C LEU A 76 -2.44 4.13 -6.69
N GLU A 77 -3.09 5.05 -6.02
CA GLU A 77 -3.43 6.35 -6.62
C GLU A 77 -2.22 7.31 -6.65
N ASP A 78 -2.44 8.53 -7.15
CA ASP A 78 -1.39 9.52 -7.34
C ASP A 78 -0.68 9.84 -6.02
N GLY A 79 0.64 10.01 -6.07
CA GLY A 79 1.43 10.45 -4.93
C GLY A 79 1.60 9.44 -3.79
N VAL A 80 1.06 8.23 -3.89
CA VAL A 80 1.25 7.20 -2.85
C VAL A 80 2.73 6.97 -2.59
N TYR A 81 3.13 7.12 -1.32
CA TYR A 81 4.50 6.94 -0.87
C TYR A 81 4.62 5.76 0.10
N MET A 82 5.37 4.75 -0.27
CA MET A 82 5.70 3.62 0.60
C MET A 82 7.15 3.72 1.04
N ASN A 83 7.37 3.89 2.36
CA ASN A 83 8.71 3.90 2.94
C ASN A 83 9.34 2.49 2.91
N GLU A 84 10.54 2.35 3.43
CA GLU A 84 11.33 1.12 3.34
C GLU A 84 10.60 -0.10 3.92
N ASN A 85 10.78 -1.25 3.24
CA ASN A 85 10.29 -2.56 3.63
C ASN A 85 8.76 -2.68 3.79
N CYS A 86 7.97 -1.76 3.22
CA CYS A 86 6.52 -1.90 3.20
C CYS A 86 6.08 -3.09 2.34
N ARG A 87 4.96 -3.72 2.72
CA ARG A 87 4.36 -4.81 1.97
C ARG A 87 2.88 -4.58 1.74
N VAL A 88 2.44 -4.79 0.51
CA VAL A 88 1.03 -4.90 0.14
C VAL A 88 0.86 -6.23 -0.57
N THR A 89 0.03 -7.12 -0.03
CA THR A 89 -0.28 -8.42 -0.64
C THR A 89 -1.78 -8.54 -0.82
N VAL A 90 -2.21 -8.75 -2.05
CA VAL A 90 -3.61 -8.70 -2.48
C VAL A 90 -4.03 -10.03 -3.07
N VAL A 91 -5.18 -10.55 -2.62
CA VAL A 91 -5.83 -11.78 -3.08
C VAL A 91 -7.18 -11.49 -3.71
N GLU A 92 -7.82 -10.39 -3.33
CA GLU A 92 -9.09 -9.93 -3.91
C GLU A 92 -8.95 -8.54 -4.50
N SER A 93 -9.02 -7.50 -3.66
CA SER A 93 -8.86 -6.13 -4.12
C SER A 93 -8.39 -5.18 -3.03
N THR A 94 -7.47 -4.29 -3.39
CA THR A 94 -7.01 -3.23 -2.47
C THR A 94 -6.90 -1.91 -3.22
N ARG A 95 -7.39 -0.84 -2.57
CA ARG A 95 -7.21 0.54 -3.04
C ARG A 95 -6.45 1.35 -2.00
N ILE A 96 -5.46 2.10 -2.44
CA ILE A 96 -4.71 3.06 -1.62
C ILE A 96 -4.87 4.44 -2.26
N GLY A 97 -5.55 5.34 -1.55
CA GLY A 97 -5.92 6.67 -2.01
C GLY A 97 -4.73 7.61 -2.15
N SER A 98 -4.94 8.67 -2.92
CA SER A 98 -3.93 9.65 -3.32
C SER A 98 -3.21 10.27 -2.12
N ASP A 99 -1.92 10.58 -2.31
CA ASP A 99 -1.06 11.24 -1.32
C ASP A 99 -1.00 10.54 0.05
N THR A 100 -1.35 9.26 0.08
CA THR A 100 -1.23 8.45 1.30
C THR A 100 0.22 8.01 1.51
N ILE A 101 0.69 8.18 2.75
CA ILE A 101 2.08 7.93 3.17
C ILE A 101 2.14 6.72 4.09
N PHE A 102 2.98 5.75 3.73
CA PHE A 102 3.36 4.64 4.59
C PHE A 102 4.72 4.91 5.23
N GLY A 103 4.78 4.87 6.55
CA GLY A 103 6.02 4.75 7.31
C GLY A 103 6.72 3.41 7.03
N PRO A 104 7.94 3.19 7.53
CA PRO A 104 8.67 1.94 7.28
C PRO A 104 7.91 0.73 7.86
N ASN A 105 8.04 -0.42 7.19
CA ASN A 105 7.49 -1.71 7.57
C ASN A 105 5.95 -1.75 7.68
N VAL A 106 5.22 -0.82 7.08
CA VAL A 106 3.75 -0.91 7.00
C VAL A 106 3.35 -2.11 6.15
N GLN A 107 2.33 -2.84 6.61
CA GLN A 107 1.83 -4.04 5.95
C GLN A 107 0.32 -3.95 5.70
N VAL A 108 -0.11 -4.34 4.50
CA VAL A 108 -1.52 -4.38 4.10
C VAL A 108 -1.82 -5.75 3.51
N TYR A 109 -2.83 -6.41 4.05
CA TYR A 109 -3.32 -7.71 3.60
C TYR A 109 -4.84 -7.67 3.49
N ASP A 110 -5.39 -8.09 2.37
CA ASP A 110 -6.82 -8.25 2.15
C ASP A 110 -7.30 -9.69 2.40
N HIS A 111 -6.48 -10.50 3.05
CA HIS A 111 -6.74 -11.92 3.29
C HIS A 111 -6.11 -12.42 4.58
N ASP A 112 -6.67 -13.51 5.09
CA ASP A 112 -6.16 -14.32 6.20
C ASP A 112 -6.29 -15.80 5.84
N HIS A 113 -5.52 -16.66 6.49
CA HIS A 113 -5.78 -18.10 6.47
C HIS A 113 -7.01 -18.40 7.33
N GLN A 114 -7.89 -19.29 6.83
CA GLN A 114 -8.95 -19.82 7.66
C GLN A 114 -8.34 -20.66 8.80
N PHE A 115 -8.85 -20.47 10.01
CA PHE A 115 -8.40 -21.16 11.21
C PHE A 115 -9.61 -21.62 12.02
N ASP A 116 -9.60 -22.86 12.49
CA ASP A 116 -10.59 -23.44 13.38
C ASP A 116 -9.95 -24.34 14.43
N ARG A 117 -10.75 -25.10 15.20
CA ARG A 117 -10.21 -26.02 16.25
C ARG A 117 -9.26 -27.10 15.70
N GLY A 118 -9.29 -27.37 14.40
CA GLY A 118 -8.38 -28.29 13.71
C GLY A 118 -7.12 -27.63 13.16
N GLY A 119 -6.93 -26.32 13.38
CA GLY A 119 -5.75 -25.55 12.96
C GLY A 119 -5.95 -24.75 11.68
N VAL A 120 -4.84 -24.41 11.02
CA VAL A 120 -4.84 -23.64 9.77
C VAL A 120 -5.37 -24.46 8.61
N ARG A 121 -6.26 -23.87 7.81
CA ARG A 121 -6.81 -24.45 6.59
C ARG A 121 -6.06 -23.93 5.36
N SER A 122 -6.20 -24.65 4.24
CA SER A 122 -5.65 -24.24 2.94
C SER A 122 -6.38 -23.05 2.33
N GLU A 123 -7.66 -22.89 2.66
CA GLU A 123 -8.52 -21.83 2.15
C GLU A 123 -8.14 -20.48 2.77
N LEU A 124 -8.22 -19.44 1.94
CA LEU A 124 -8.07 -18.07 2.37
C LEU A 124 -9.43 -17.41 2.59
N LEU A 125 -9.55 -16.68 3.69
CA LEU A 125 -10.61 -15.71 3.89
C LEU A 125 -10.13 -14.39 3.35
N HIS A 126 -10.83 -13.77 2.42
CA HIS A 126 -10.47 -12.50 1.83
C HIS A 126 -11.64 -11.51 1.85
N ALA A 127 -11.34 -10.24 1.91
CA ALA A 127 -12.30 -9.15 1.78
C ALA A 127 -11.53 -7.87 1.39
N PRO A 128 -12.13 -7.00 0.54
CA PRO A 128 -11.47 -5.81 0.03
C PRO A 128 -10.91 -4.90 1.12
N VAL A 129 -9.78 -4.24 0.85
CA VAL A 129 -9.23 -3.19 1.69
C VAL A 129 -9.28 -1.86 0.95
N SER A 130 -9.78 -0.82 1.60
CA SER A 130 -9.79 0.54 1.07
C SER A 130 -9.14 1.52 2.04
N ILE A 131 -8.05 2.14 1.63
CA ILE A 131 -7.38 3.20 2.38
C ILE A 131 -7.66 4.52 1.67
N GLY A 132 -8.20 5.49 2.39
CA GLY A 132 -8.53 6.82 1.89
C GLY A 132 -7.31 7.61 1.43
N GLN A 133 -7.57 8.80 0.89
CA GLN A 133 -6.53 9.74 0.47
C GLN A 133 -5.94 10.50 1.67
N HIS A 134 -4.73 11.04 1.50
CA HIS A 134 -4.03 11.85 2.51
C HIS A 134 -3.89 11.16 3.88
N CYS A 135 -3.89 9.84 3.91
CA CYS A 135 -3.69 9.08 5.13
C CYS A 135 -2.20 8.98 5.47
N TRP A 136 -1.89 8.85 6.75
CA TRP A 136 -0.56 8.52 7.22
C TRP A 136 -0.59 7.28 8.11
N LEU A 137 -0.08 6.17 7.57
CA LEU A 137 0.15 4.96 8.34
C LEU A 137 1.59 5.01 8.88
N CYS A 138 1.75 5.15 10.19
CA CYS A 138 3.06 5.22 10.80
C CYS A 138 3.79 3.86 10.80
N ALA A 139 5.05 3.85 11.22
CA ALA A 139 5.91 2.67 11.17
C ALA A 139 5.26 1.43 11.81
N ASN A 140 5.42 0.28 11.17
CA ASN A 140 4.92 -1.03 11.60
C ASN A 140 3.38 -1.11 11.76
N ALA A 141 2.62 -0.19 11.20
CA ALA A 141 1.16 -0.34 11.17
C ALA A 141 0.77 -1.51 10.25
N VAL A 142 -0.25 -2.26 10.65
CA VAL A 142 -0.78 -3.38 9.88
C VAL A 142 -2.27 -3.13 9.59
N VAL A 143 -2.67 -3.32 8.34
CA VAL A 143 -4.08 -3.29 7.91
C VAL A 143 -4.47 -4.69 7.46
N THR A 144 -5.52 -5.23 8.07
CA THR A 144 -6.03 -6.56 7.75
C THR A 144 -7.22 -6.49 6.79
N ARG A 145 -7.67 -7.64 6.31
CA ARG A 145 -8.77 -7.78 5.35
C ARG A 145 -10.07 -7.07 5.78
N GLY A 146 -10.83 -6.63 4.81
CA GLY A 146 -12.17 -6.05 4.99
C GLY A 146 -12.19 -4.69 5.66
N CYS A 147 -11.05 -3.99 5.78
CA CYS A 147 -10.98 -2.70 6.46
C CYS A 147 -11.10 -1.53 5.48
N THR A 148 -11.93 -0.57 5.84
CA THR A 148 -12.02 0.75 5.20
C THR A 148 -11.47 1.81 6.15
N ILE A 149 -10.49 2.60 5.69
CA ILE A 149 -9.91 3.73 6.41
C ILE A 149 -10.34 5.02 5.72
N ALA A 150 -11.03 5.89 6.46
CA ALA A 150 -11.49 7.19 5.95
C ALA A 150 -10.31 8.12 5.60
N ASP A 151 -10.56 9.09 4.74
CA ASP A 151 -9.59 10.09 4.31
C ASP A 151 -8.93 10.84 5.47
N CYS A 152 -7.71 11.35 5.25
CA CYS A 152 -6.97 12.15 6.22
C CYS A 152 -6.74 11.46 7.57
N SER A 153 -6.78 10.12 7.62
CA SER A 153 -6.58 9.35 8.86
C SER A 153 -5.09 9.18 9.18
N LEU A 154 -4.76 9.28 10.48
CA LEU A 154 -3.45 8.97 11.01
C LEU A 154 -3.52 7.67 11.81
N ILE A 155 -2.81 6.65 11.37
CA ILE A 155 -2.68 5.37 12.06
C ILE A 155 -1.34 5.37 12.78
N SER A 156 -1.37 5.33 14.11
CA SER A 156 -0.18 5.39 14.95
C SER A 156 0.76 4.19 14.74
N ALA A 157 2.02 4.35 15.06
CA ALA A 157 3.01 3.27 14.94
C ALA A 157 2.61 2.04 15.76
N ASN A 158 2.92 0.84 15.23
CA ASN A 158 2.61 -0.46 15.83
C ASN A 158 1.10 -0.71 16.03
N SER A 159 0.23 0.00 15.32
CA SER A 159 -1.22 -0.23 15.38
C SER A 159 -1.66 -1.30 14.39
N VAL A 160 -2.72 -2.04 14.74
CA VAL A 160 -3.34 -3.05 13.88
C VAL A 160 -4.79 -2.67 13.60
N VAL A 161 -5.09 -2.39 12.33
CA VAL A 161 -6.45 -2.09 11.84
C VAL A 161 -7.13 -3.41 11.50
N THR A 162 -8.20 -3.75 12.23
CA THR A 162 -8.97 -5.00 12.07
C THR A 162 -10.45 -4.76 11.80
N HIS A 163 -10.85 -3.52 11.61
CA HIS A 163 -12.23 -3.08 11.35
C HIS A 163 -12.21 -1.69 10.71
N ASP A 164 -13.35 -1.26 10.21
CA ASP A 164 -13.49 0.04 9.59
C ASP A 164 -13.16 1.21 10.53
N LEU A 165 -12.47 2.20 10.00
CA LEU A 165 -12.11 3.45 10.67
C LEU A 165 -12.81 4.61 9.95
N PRO A 166 -14.10 4.89 10.28
CA PRO A 166 -14.97 5.73 9.45
C PRO A 166 -14.82 7.24 9.70
N VAL A 167 -14.03 7.64 10.70
CA VAL A 167 -13.93 9.08 11.06
C VAL A 167 -12.76 9.71 10.30
N GLU A 168 -13.09 10.58 9.36
CA GLU A 168 -12.13 11.38 8.61
C GLU A 168 -11.35 12.36 9.52
N GLY A 169 -10.08 12.61 9.17
CA GLY A 169 -9.23 13.56 9.90
C GLY A 169 -8.95 13.14 11.34
N ALA A 170 -8.81 11.86 11.62
CA ALA A 170 -8.69 11.32 12.96
C ALA A 170 -7.38 10.55 13.21
N LEU A 171 -6.97 10.50 14.47
CA LEU A 171 -5.90 9.64 14.97
C LEU A 171 -6.51 8.35 15.52
N TYR A 172 -5.96 7.24 15.06
CA TYR A 172 -6.24 5.90 15.55
C TYR A 172 -4.98 5.25 16.11
N CYS A 173 -5.10 4.50 17.19
CA CYS A 173 -3.97 3.86 17.87
C CYS A 173 -4.36 2.51 18.50
N GLY A 174 -3.41 1.61 18.57
CA GLY A 174 -3.54 0.34 19.30
C GLY A 174 -3.74 -0.90 18.42
N SER A 175 -3.85 -2.06 19.08
CA SER A 175 -4.14 -3.35 18.47
C SER A 175 -5.26 -4.03 19.27
N PRO A 176 -6.49 -3.96 18.78
CA PRO A 176 -6.99 -3.30 17.55
C PRO A 176 -6.96 -1.77 17.65
N ALA A 177 -6.80 -1.11 16.49
CA ALA A 177 -6.78 0.35 16.40
C ALA A 177 -8.11 0.95 16.83
N ARG A 178 -8.08 2.00 17.66
CA ARG A 178 -9.25 2.71 18.17
C ARG A 178 -9.09 4.20 17.98
N LEU A 179 -10.20 4.90 17.81
CA LEU A 179 -10.23 6.36 17.71
C LEU A 179 -9.69 6.99 19.00
N ILE A 180 -8.68 7.83 18.86
CA ILE A 180 -8.05 8.59 19.97
C ILE A 180 -8.54 10.03 19.95
N LYS A 181 -8.50 10.68 18.79
CA LYS A 181 -8.99 12.05 18.64
C LYS A 181 -9.31 12.37 17.18
N LYS A 182 -10.14 13.38 16.98
CA LYS A 182 -10.39 14.02 15.69
C LYS A 182 -9.61 15.33 15.61
N TYR A 183 -8.91 15.56 14.51
CA TYR A 183 -8.25 16.83 14.27
C TYR A 183 -9.27 17.86 13.76
N LYS A 184 -9.12 19.11 14.18
CA LYS A 184 -9.86 20.23 13.59
C LYS A 184 -9.15 20.69 12.32
N ASN A 185 -9.89 21.15 11.34
CA ASN A 185 -9.29 21.85 10.19
C ASN A 185 -8.48 23.03 10.72
N ARG A 186 -7.29 23.25 10.17
CA ARG A 186 -6.57 24.51 10.42
C ARG A 186 -7.42 25.63 9.81
N GLU A 187 -7.89 26.55 10.63
CA GLU A 187 -8.35 27.83 10.13
C GLU A 187 -7.18 28.47 9.37
N LYS A 188 -7.42 28.87 8.12
CA LYS A 188 -6.42 29.52 7.26
C LYS A 188 -6.16 30.93 7.74
#